data_f9a8415d8c325b387f353ea94f9ddb24
#
_entry.id   f9a8415d8c325b387f353ea94f9ddb24
#
_cell.length_a   1.000
_cell.length_b   1.000
_cell.length_c   1.000
_cell.angle_alpha   90.00
_cell.angle_beta   90.00
_cell.angle_gamma   90.00
#
_symmetry.space_group_name_H-M   'P 1'
#
loop_
_entity.id
_entity.type
_entity.pdbx_description
1 polymer ?
#
loop_
_entity_poly.entity_id
_entity_poly.type
_entity_poly.pdbx_seq_one_letter_code
_entity_poly.pdbx_strand_id
1 'polypeptide(L)'
;LILSAGVGSGHNSAAAAIQQACAARHDIAEVEVLDVLDVSSLLYRTLLGKGYFVLVEGLPWLVEWGYDISDPPFRRRGPIDPWTRLNASPVVSAIKRFKPTAVVCTHFLPAQLLASLLLRGVVDAKTAVVTTDYDFQGLSLTGAFHKIFLAKEEGRMELMALGLPPDRVAATGIPITKQLAPLPIRDVNRPPMLLISAGATGGDYAVSVVRQTMHMRSEFTATVVCGNNALLRQRIEELVAPAGNRYRVLGFTTEMPQLLARADLFVGKPGGLSSSECMAAGLPMVLVNPIPGQETRNGDYLMEQGAAIRCNNAATIGWKIDEVLREPGRLRSMQAAARRTGRPNAAADVLIGLLSGPSRPLVVTRAAQRTILAASEQRFVATDLTGPSSLVRLVDRSAGSTVALLQAEELEGLKERYSTTNEGIVIQRGQAPLLLRWEERRLVRAMLRDDDGLPVRVVGPSAPFSLSPW
;
A
#
# COMPACT_ATOMS: atom_id res chain seq x y z
N LEU A 1 8.00 -15.56 2.20
CA LEU A 1 6.94 -15.39 3.20
C LEU A 1 6.16 -14.10 2.91
N ILE A 2 4.83 -14.15 2.95
CA ILE A 2 3.97 -12.97 2.80
C ILE A 2 3.25 -12.74 4.12
N LEU A 3 3.37 -11.55 4.69
CA LEU A 3 2.75 -11.17 5.95
C LEU A 3 1.64 -10.14 5.68
N SER A 4 0.42 -10.46 6.08
CA SER A 4 -0.76 -9.62 5.96
C SER A 4 -1.40 -9.36 7.32
N ALA A 5 -2.45 -8.52 7.35
CA ALA A 5 -3.32 -8.35 8.50
C ALA A 5 -4.75 -8.14 8.01
N GLY A 6 -5.67 -9.01 8.44
CA GLY A 6 -7.08 -9.04 8.01
C GLY A 6 -7.94 -7.92 8.59
N VAL A 7 -7.42 -6.70 8.60
CA VAL A 7 -8.20 -5.48 8.88
C VAL A 7 -8.90 -5.07 7.57
N GLY A 8 -10.01 -5.73 7.24
CA GLY A 8 -10.64 -5.66 5.93
C GLY A 8 -10.08 -6.69 4.93
N SER A 9 -10.75 -6.86 3.79
CA SER A 9 -10.39 -7.86 2.78
C SER A 9 -9.20 -7.46 1.89
N GLY A 10 -8.89 -6.16 1.81
CA GLY A 10 -7.91 -5.62 0.86
C GLY A 10 -6.51 -6.19 1.03
N HIS A 11 -5.94 -6.12 2.23
CA HIS A 11 -4.57 -6.59 2.48
C HIS A 11 -4.37 -8.07 2.19
N ASN A 12 -5.36 -8.91 2.56
CA ASN A 12 -5.33 -10.34 2.29
C ASN A 12 -5.47 -10.64 0.78
N SER A 13 -6.27 -9.86 0.06
CA SER A 13 -6.38 -9.99 -1.40
C SER A 13 -5.07 -9.60 -2.11
N ALA A 14 -4.38 -8.55 -1.66
CA ALA A 14 -3.06 -8.19 -2.18
C ALA A 14 -2.03 -9.30 -1.88
N ALA A 15 -2.06 -9.88 -0.69
CA ALA A 15 -1.21 -11.01 -0.31
C ALA A 15 -1.46 -12.24 -1.21
N ALA A 16 -2.73 -12.58 -1.48
CA ALA A 16 -3.11 -13.65 -2.38
C ALA A 16 -2.67 -13.38 -3.83
N ALA A 17 -2.74 -12.14 -4.30
CA ALA A 17 -2.26 -11.75 -5.63
C ALA A 17 -0.75 -11.95 -5.76
N ILE A 18 0.02 -11.57 -4.74
CA ILE A 18 1.47 -11.79 -4.69
C ILE A 18 1.78 -13.29 -4.63
N GLN A 19 1.05 -14.07 -3.83
CA GLN A 19 1.18 -15.53 -3.78
C GLN A 19 0.95 -16.17 -5.15
N GLN A 20 -0.10 -15.74 -5.86
CA GLN A 20 -0.37 -16.22 -7.22
C GLN A 20 0.76 -15.85 -8.19
N ALA A 21 1.32 -14.65 -8.08
CA ALA A 21 2.44 -14.24 -8.91
C ALA A 21 3.71 -15.05 -8.60
N CYS A 22 3.93 -15.45 -7.33
CA CYS A 22 5.01 -16.36 -6.95
C CYS A 22 4.85 -17.75 -7.61
N ALA A 23 3.64 -18.30 -7.63
CA ALA A 23 3.36 -19.59 -8.23
C ALA A 23 3.65 -19.65 -9.75
N ALA A 24 3.68 -18.50 -10.41
CA ALA A 24 4.04 -18.38 -11.82
C ALA A 24 5.56 -18.30 -12.07
N ARG A 25 6.39 -18.39 -11.03
CA ARG A 25 7.85 -18.26 -11.11
C ARG A 25 8.55 -19.56 -10.73
N HIS A 26 9.48 -20.00 -11.54
CA HIS A 26 10.25 -21.23 -11.30
C HIS A 26 11.42 -21.06 -10.31
N ASP A 27 11.83 -19.82 -10.04
CA ASP A 27 12.91 -19.47 -9.10
C ASP A 27 12.41 -19.29 -7.65
N ILE A 28 11.13 -19.47 -7.39
CA ILE A 28 10.53 -19.44 -6.06
C ILE A 28 10.09 -20.84 -5.67
N ALA A 29 10.80 -21.44 -4.71
CA ALA A 29 10.58 -22.83 -4.29
C ALA A 29 9.33 -23.01 -3.41
N GLU A 30 9.10 -22.07 -2.48
CA GLU A 30 8.02 -22.18 -1.49
C GLU A 30 7.49 -20.81 -1.10
N VAL A 31 6.18 -20.71 -0.86
CA VAL A 31 5.51 -19.49 -0.42
C VAL A 31 4.52 -19.81 0.69
N GLU A 32 4.71 -19.17 1.84
CA GLU A 32 3.74 -19.18 2.96
C GLU A 32 3.11 -17.79 3.09
N VAL A 33 1.78 -17.74 3.25
CA VAL A 33 1.02 -16.52 3.55
C VAL A 33 0.53 -16.60 4.99
N LEU A 34 0.81 -15.57 5.79
CA LEU A 34 0.44 -15.52 7.20
C LEU A 34 -0.33 -14.22 7.48
N ASP A 35 -1.58 -14.35 7.90
CA ASP A 35 -2.31 -13.25 8.51
C ASP A 35 -1.87 -13.12 9.98
N VAL A 36 -1.23 -11.99 10.31
CA VAL A 36 -0.68 -11.79 11.66
C VAL A 36 -1.78 -11.69 12.72
N LEU A 37 -3.01 -11.34 12.34
CA LEU A 37 -4.15 -11.31 13.26
C LEU A 37 -4.66 -12.72 13.59
N ASP A 38 -4.56 -13.67 12.67
CA ASP A 38 -5.01 -15.05 12.90
C ASP A 38 -4.13 -15.79 13.92
N VAL A 39 -2.85 -15.43 14.00
CA VAL A 39 -1.90 -16.01 14.95
C VAL A 39 -1.74 -15.17 16.22
N SER A 40 -2.41 -14.03 16.32
CA SER A 40 -2.43 -13.15 17.48
C SER A 40 -3.49 -13.58 18.50
N SER A 41 -3.42 -13.03 19.72
CA SER A 41 -4.42 -13.31 20.75
C SER A 41 -5.84 -12.88 20.29
N LEU A 42 -6.86 -13.60 20.74
CA LEU A 42 -8.26 -13.33 20.40
C LEU A 42 -8.64 -11.88 20.73
N LEU A 43 -8.17 -11.34 21.85
CA LEU A 43 -8.44 -9.96 22.26
C LEU A 43 -7.83 -8.95 21.27
N TYR A 44 -6.58 -9.16 20.85
CA TYR A 44 -5.88 -8.31 19.88
C TYR A 44 -6.58 -8.32 18.51
N ARG A 45 -6.94 -9.52 18.03
CA ARG A 45 -7.72 -9.72 16.80
C ARG A 45 -9.08 -9.03 16.85
N THR A 46 -9.80 -9.13 17.96
CA THR A 46 -11.13 -8.52 18.11
C THR A 46 -11.05 -6.99 18.14
N LEU A 47 -10.06 -6.43 18.85
CA LEU A 47 -9.87 -4.97 18.93
C LEU A 47 -9.48 -4.36 17.59
N LEU A 48 -8.52 -4.94 16.89
CA LEU A 48 -8.04 -4.39 15.60
C LEU A 48 -8.94 -4.75 14.42
N GLY A 49 -9.60 -5.90 14.44
CA GLY A 49 -10.52 -6.31 13.37
C GLY A 49 -11.92 -5.71 13.57
N LYS A 50 -12.72 -6.30 14.47
CA LYS A 50 -14.11 -5.87 14.67
C LYS A 50 -14.24 -4.46 15.24
N GLY A 51 -13.34 -4.08 16.17
CA GLY A 51 -13.34 -2.75 16.79
C GLY A 51 -13.15 -1.62 15.79
N TYR A 52 -12.30 -1.82 14.77
CA TYR A 52 -12.12 -0.85 13.70
C TYR A 52 -13.41 -0.61 12.89
N PHE A 53 -14.14 -1.68 12.53
CA PHE A 53 -15.41 -1.53 11.78
C PHE A 53 -16.49 -0.85 12.60
N VAL A 54 -16.59 -1.15 13.90
CA VAL A 54 -17.53 -0.45 14.82
C VAL A 54 -17.20 1.05 14.89
N LEU A 55 -15.92 1.43 14.92
CA LEU A 55 -15.51 2.83 14.89
C LEU A 55 -15.83 3.50 13.55
N VAL A 56 -15.60 2.83 12.42
CA VAL A 56 -15.91 3.34 11.08
C VAL A 56 -17.42 3.62 10.93
N GLU A 57 -18.27 2.74 11.45
CA GLU A 57 -19.73 2.91 11.36
C GLU A 57 -20.28 3.90 12.39
N GLY A 58 -19.76 3.87 13.62
CA GLY A 58 -20.29 4.68 14.74
C GLY A 58 -19.68 6.07 14.87
N LEU A 59 -18.40 6.22 14.59
CA LEU A 59 -17.63 7.46 14.80
C LEU A 59 -16.67 7.74 13.63
N PRO A 60 -17.18 7.95 12.41
CA PRO A 60 -16.35 8.13 11.22
C PRO A 60 -15.35 9.31 11.31
N TRP A 61 -15.73 10.39 11.99
CA TRP A 61 -14.85 11.54 12.23
C TRP A 61 -13.63 11.19 13.09
N LEU A 62 -13.78 10.25 14.03
CA LEU A 62 -12.66 9.77 14.86
C LEU A 62 -11.68 8.93 14.05
N VAL A 63 -12.18 8.18 13.07
CA VAL A 63 -11.35 7.40 12.14
C VAL A 63 -10.54 8.34 11.25
N GLU A 64 -11.17 9.40 10.69
CA GLU A 64 -10.49 10.42 9.89
C GLU A 64 -9.41 11.15 10.70
N TRP A 65 -9.76 11.63 11.89
CA TRP A 65 -8.81 12.26 12.81
C TRP A 65 -7.65 11.33 13.19
N GLY A 66 -7.94 10.06 13.47
CA GLY A 66 -6.92 9.05 13.77
C GLY A 66 -6.01 8.76 12.57
N TYR A 67 -6.57 8.77 11.36
CA TYR A 67 -5.82 8.64 10.12
C TYR A 67 -4.86 9.82 9.94
N ASP A 68 -5.36 11.06 10.04
CA ASP A 68 -4.56 12.27 9.85
C ASP A 68 -3.45 12.42 10.92
N ILE A 69 -3.72 12.07 12.17
CA ILE A 69 -2.68 12.07 13.22
C ILE A 69 -1.61 11.02 12.97
N SER A 70 -1.96 9.87 12.41
CA SER A 70 -1.03 8.77 12.16
C SER A 70 -0.32 8.87 10.80
N ASP A 71 -0.76 9.78 9.93
CA ASP A 71 -0.26 9.96 8.58
C ASP A 71 1.21 10.46 8.53
N PRO A 72 1.69 11.42 9.33
CA PRO A 72 3.09 11.80 9.31
C PRO A 72 4.00 10.62 9.68
N PRO A 73 5.01 10.28 8.82
CA PRO A 73 5.88 9.15 9.06
C PRO A 73 6.70 9.33 10.34
N PHE A 74 6.92 8.22 11.05
CA PHE A 74 7.69 8.18 12.31
C PHE A 74 7.11 8.97 13.49
N ARG A 75 5.87 9.48 13.40
CA ARG A 75 5.24 10.25 14.50
C ARG A 75 5.10 9.45 15.78
N ARG A 76 4.84 8.14 15.71
CA ARG A 76 4.83 7.27 16.88
C ARG A 76 6.26 6.99 17.35
N ARG A 77 6.67 7.67 18.41
CA ARG A 77 8.01 7.58 19.02
C ARG A 77 8.13 6.47 20.08
N GLY A 78 7.36 5.41 20.00
CA GLY A 78 7.44 4.32 20.98
C GLY A 78 8.22 3.11 20.45
N PRO A 79 8.77 2.26 21.35
CA PRO A 79 8.99 0.87 20.97
C PRO A 79 7.65 0.34 20.46
N ILE A 80 7.69 -0.65 19.55
CA ILE A 80 6.50 -1.43 19.20
C ILE A 80 5.76 -1.67 20.50
N ASP A 81 4.48 -1.21 20.53
CA ASP A 81 3.60 -1.31 21.68
C ASP A 81 3.84 -2.65 22.40
N PRO A 82 4.00 -2.69 23.73
CA PRO A 82 4.18 -3.93 24.49
C PRO A 82 3.16 -5.01 24.12
N TRP A 83 1.92 -4.61 23.78
CA TRP A 83 0.89 -5.49 23.25
C TRP A 83 1.25 -6.13 21.91
N THR A 84 1.83 -5.37 21.00
CA THR A 84 2.33 -5.88 19.70
C THR A 84 3.51 -6.82 19.94
N ARG A 85 4.38 -6.55 20.93
CA ARG A 85 5.49 -7.45 21.29
C ARG A 85 5.00 -8.77 21.85
N LEU A 86 4.00 -8.77 22.72
CA LEU A 86 3.39 -9.98 23.28
C LEU A 86 2.75 -10.85 22.18
N ASN A 87 2.09 -10.21 21.22
CA ASN A 87 1.42 -10.89 20.11
C ASN A 87 2.37 -11.21 18.94
N ALA A 88 3.60 -10.72 18.96
CA ALA A 88 4.59 -10.97 17.91
C ALA A 88 5.22 -12.36 17.96
N SER A 89 5.19 -13.05 19.12
CA SER A 89 5.86 -14.33 19.31
C SER A 89 5.48 -15.40 18.27
N PRO A 90 4.20 -15.60 17.92
CA PRO A 90 3.82 -16.56 16.89
C PRO A 90 4.37 -16.20 15.50
N VAL A 91 4.37 -14.90 15.15
CA VAL A 91 4.92 -14.42 13.88
C VAL A 91 6.44 -14.65 13.83
N VAL A 92 7.16 -14.33 14.91
CA VAL A 92 8.61 -14.61 15.04
C VAL A 92 8.89 -16.09 14.91
N SER A 93 8.07 -16.94 15.54
CA SER A 93 8.20 -18.40 15.45
C SER A 93 7.97 -18.91 14.03
N ALA A 94 6.98 -18.38 13.32
CA ALA A 94 6.72 -18.70 11.92
C ALA A 94 7.91 -18.31 11.02
N ILE A 95 8.45 -17.09 11.19
CA ILE A 95 9.62 -16.61 10.44
C ILE A 95 10.83 -17.53 10.69
N LYS A 96 11.08 -17.89 11.96
CA LYS A 96 12.21 -18.77 12.32
C LYS A 96 12.05 -20.19 11.78
N ARG A 97 10.82 -20.69 11.72
CA ARG A 97 10.49 -22.02 11.17
C ARG A 97 10.65 -22.04 9.66
N PHE A 98 10.06 -21.06 8.98
CA PHE A 98 10.05 -20.98 7.51
C PHE A 98 11.40 -20.55 6.92
N LYS A 99 12.21 -19.77 7.67
CA LYS A 99 13.52 -19.24 7.25
C LYS A 99 13.45 -18.58 5.86
N PRO A 100 12.61 -17.55 5.66
CA PRO A 100 12.40 -16.94 4.37
C PRO A 100 13.67 -16.26 3.84
N THR A 101 13.90 -16.33 2.55
CA THR A 101 14.88 -15.50 1.84
C THR A 101 14.33 -14.13 1.47
N ALA A 102 12.99 -14.03 1.37
CA ALA A 102 12.28 -12.78 1.13
C ALA A 102 10.98 -12.72 1.94
N VAL A 103 10.64 -11.51 2.44
CA VAL A 103 9.39 -11.25 3.17
C VAL A 103 8.70 -10.03 2.58
N VAL A 104 7.41 -10.18 2.23
CA VAL A 104 6.58 -9.09 1.75
C VAL A 104 5.50 -8.80 2.79
N CYS A 105 5.36 -7.53 3.20
CA CYS A 105 4.32 -7.06 4.10
C CYS A 105 3.28 -6.24 3.32
N THR A 106 2.01 -6.65 3.34
CA THR A 106 0.90 -5.91 2.73
C THR A 106 0.18 -4.99 3.73
N HIS A 107 0.66 -4.94 4.97
CA HIS A 107 0.12 -4.08 6.02
C HIS A 107 1.24 -3.53 6.91
N PHE A 108 1.02 -2.34 7.51
CA PHE A 108 2.04 -1.68 8.34
C PHE A 108 2.36 -2.44 9.65
N LEU A 109 1.40 -3.17 10.23
CA LEU A 109 1.64 -3.93 11.48
C LEU A 109 2.78 -4.95 11.35
N PRO A 110 2.71 -5.92 10.42
CA PRO A 110 3.83 -6.84 10.22
C PRO A 110 5.10 -6.13 9.74
N ALA A 111 4.99 -5.03 8.97
CA ALA A 111 6.14 -4.28 8.51
C ALA A 111 6.94 -3.64 9.66
N GLN A 112 6.26 -3.05 10.64
CA GLN A 112 6.90 -2.47 11.82
C GLN A 112 7.56 -3.54 12.71
N LEU A 113 6.91 -4.69 12.89
CA LEU A 113 7.50 -5.82 13.59
C LEU A 113 8.77 -6.30 12.88
N LEU A 114 8.67 -6.51 11.56
CA LEU A 114 9.78 -6.98 10.74
C LEU A 114 10.97 -6.02 10.76
N ALA A 115 10.74 -4.70 10.71
CA ALA A 115 11.78 -3.70 10.86
C ALA A 115 12.54 -3.82 12.18
N SER A 116 11.84 -4.08 13.29
CA SER A 116 12.47 -4.33 14.60
C SER A 116 13.30 -5.62 14.61
N LEU A 117 12.87 -6.66 13.90
CA LEU A 117 13.61 -7.93 13.80
C LEU A 117 14.87 -7.78 12.93
N LEU A 118 14.78 -7.00 11.84
CA LEU A 118 15.92 -6.63 11.00
C LEU A 118 16.98 -5.86 11.81
N LEU A 119 16.56 -4.79 12.52
CA LEU A 119 17.46 -3.99 13.34
C LEU A 119 18.19 -4.79 14.42
N ARG A 120 17.59 -5.86 14.91
CA ARG A 120 18.19 -6.76 15.91
C ARG A 120 19.01 -7.88 15.28
N GLY A 121 19.03 -8.02 13.97
CA GLY A 121 19.69 -9.11 13.26
C GLY A 121 19.06 -10.49 13.51
N VAL A 122 17.76 -10.52 13.84
CA VAL A 122 16.99 -11.77 14.06
C VAL A 122 16.51 -12.35 12.73
N VAL A 123 16.30 -11.50 11.74
CA VAL A 123 15.86 -11.87 10.38
C VAL A 123 16.94 -11.41 9.41
N ASP A 124 17.36 -12.34 8.55
CA ASP A 124 18.25 -12.09 7.41
C ASP A 124 17.51 -12.49 6.14
N ALA A 125 16.64 -11.59 5.67
CA ALA A 125 15.82 -11.79 4.48
C ALA A 125 15.57 -10.47 3.78
N LYS A 126 15.42 -10.46 2.46
CA LYS A 126 14.97 -9.27 1.73
C LYS A 126 13.54 -8.93 2.15
N THR A 127 13.28 -7.67 2.50
CA THR A 127 11.98 -7.24 3.04
C THR A 127 11.36 -6.15 2.21
N ALA A 128 10.07 -6.29 1.91
CA ALA A 128 9.29 -5.28 1.23
C ALA A 128 8.07 -4.86 2.03
N VAL A 129 7.70 -3.59 1.90
CA VAL A 129 6.40 -3.05 2.30
C VAL A 129 5.64 -2.71 1.01
N VAL A 130 4.41 -3.16 0.91
CA VAL A 130 3.53 -2.91 -0.23
C VAL A 130 2.30 -2.18 0.26
N THR A 131 2.04 -1.00 -0.28
CA THR A 131 0.83 -0.23 0.05
C THR A 131 -0.38 -0.78 -0.68
N THR A 132 -1.54 -0.70 -0.06
CA THR A 132 -2.83 -1.19 -0.58
C THR A 132 -3.85 -0.09 -0.79
N ASP A 133 -3.43 1.16 -0.66
CA ASP A 133 -4.16 2.37 -0.99
C ASP A 133 -3.35 3.25 -1.93
N TYR A 134 -4.01 4.12 -2.71
CA TYR A 134 -3.33 5.00 -3.64
C TYR A 134 -2.51 6.06 -2.95
N ASP A 135 -2.96 6.53 -1.79
CA ASP A 135 -2.19 7.46 -0.99
C ASP A 135 -1.31 6.73 0.00
N PHE A 136 -0.07 7.21 0.17
CA PHE A 136 0.87 6.63 1.09
C PHE A 136 0.54 7.07 2.52
N GLN A 137 0.37 6.10 3.41
CA GLN A 137 0.22 6.36 4.84
C GLN A 137 1.57 6.21 5.56
N GLY A 138 1.94 7.22 6.33
CA GLY A 138 3.23 7.28 7.01
C GLY A 138 3.52 6.12 7.98
N LEU A 139 2.50 5.42 8.49
CA LEU A 139 2.67 4.19 9.28
C LEU A 139 3.38 3.06 8.50
N SER A 140 3.30 3.08 7.18
CA SER A 140 3.96 2.10 6.31
C SER A 140 5.45 2.35 6.16
N LEU A 141 5.96 3.57 6.49
CA LEU A 141 7.38 3.86 6.51
C LEU A 141 8.00 3.41 7.82
N THR A 142 8.87 2.42 7.74
CA THR A 142 9.51 1.78 8.90
C THR A 142 10.99 2.14 9.02
N GLY A 143 11.58 1.91 10.19
CA GLY A 143 12.99 2.24 10.47
C GLY A 143 14.01 1.33 9.76
N ALA A 144 13.58 0.20 9.16
CA ALA A 144 14.43 -0.69 8.39
C ALA A 144 13.62 -1.48 7.36
N PHE A 145 14.06 -1.53 6.11
CA PHE A 145 13.43 -2.26 5.01
C PHE A 145 14.38 -2.32 3.81
N HIS A 146 14.14 -3.24 2.87
CA HIS A 146 14.90 -3.26 1.61
C HIS A 146 14.22 -2.38 0.55
N LYS A 147 12.89 -2.48 0.41
CA LYS A 147 12.14 -1.72 -0.59
C LYS A 147 10.71 -1.44 -0.16
N ILE A 148 10.18 -0.30 -0.59
CA ILE A 148 8.76 0.07 -0.47
C ILE A 148 8.16 0.15 -1.86
N PHE A 149 7.01 -0.49 -2.03
CA PHE A 149 6.23 -0.47 -3.25
C PHE A 149 4.94 0.31 -3.03
N LEU A 150 4.73 1.29 -3.89
CA LEU A 150 3.66 2.28 -3.81
C LEU A 150 2.67 2.10 -4.96
N ALA A 151 1.44 2.55 -4.73
CA ALA A 151 0.38 2.45 -5.73
C ALA A 151 0.56 3.41 -6.91
N LYS A 152 1.10 4.62 -6.67
CA LYS A 152 1.23 5.69 -7.66
C LYS A 152 2.61 6.36 -7.63
N GLU A 153 3.02 6.96 -8.75
CA GLU A 153 4.32 7.65 -8.87
C GLU A 153 4.41 8.87 -7.95
N GLU A 154 3.30 9.58 -7.73
CA GLU A 154 3.26 10.72 -6.81
C GLU A 154 3.73 10.33 -5.39
N GLY A 155 3.26 9.20 -4.84
CA GLY A 155 3.74 8.71 -3.54
C GLY A 155 5.24 8.38 -3.55
N ARG A 156 5.78 7.88 -4.69
CA ARG A 156 7.22 7.70 -4.86
C ARG A 156 7.96 9.04 -4.82
N MET A 157 7.48 10.04 -5.53
CA MET A 157 8.06 11.38 -5.52
C MET A 157 7.98 12.03 -4.14
N GLU A 158 6.88 11.84 -3.41
CA GLU A 158 6.73 12.30 -2.03
C GLU A 158 7.81 11.71 -1.12
N LEU A 159 7.99 10.38 -1.13
CA LEU A 159 9.02 9.75 -0.31
C LEU A 159 10.44 10.17 -0.71
N MET A 160 10.70 10.39 -1.99
CA MET A 160 11.98 10.94 -2.45
C MET A 160 12.19 12.39 -1.99
N ALA A 161 11.15 13.22 -2.00
CA ALA A 161 11.19 14.58 -1.46
C ALA A 161 11.45 14.60 0.06
N LEU A 162 11.01 13.58 0.78
CA LEU A 162 11.36 13.37 2.19
C LEU A 162 12.79 12.83 2.40
N GLY A 163 13.53 12.57 1.33
CA GLY A 163 14.94 12.17 1.35
C GLY A 163 15.18 10.66 1.19
N LEU A 164 14.15 9.84 0.91
CA LEU A 164 14.38 8.42 0.66
C LEU A 164 15.10 8.20 -0.68
N PRO A 165 16.05 7.26 -0.73
CA PRO A 165 16.78 6.96 -1.96
C PRO A 165 15.88 6.34 -3.02
N PRO A 166 16.05 6.69 -4.31
CA PRO A 166 15.22 6.21 -5.40
C PRO A 166 15.30 4.69 -5.62
N ASP A 167 16.40 4.04 -5.26
CA ASP A 167 16.57 2.58 -5.31
C ASP A 167 15.72 1.84 -4.25
N ARG A 168 15.23 2.55 -3.23
CA ARG A 168 14.45 2.01 -2.12
C ARG A 168 12.94 2.15 -2.28
N VAL A 169 12.49 2.90 -3.27
CA VAL A 169 11.06 3.18 -3.51
C VAL A 169 10.70 2.89 -4.98
N ALA A 170 9.54 2.28 -5.21
CA ALA A 170 9.06 2.02 -6.56
C ALA A 170 7.52 2.15 -6.62
N ALA A 171 7.01 2.71 -7.71
CA ALA A 171 5.58 2.78 -7.99
C ALA A 171 5.18 1.61 -8.90
N THR A 172 4.64 0.55 -8.33
CA THR A 172 4.23 -0.66 -9.05
C THR A 172 2.73 -0.79 -9.24
N GLY A 173 1.95 -0.04 -8.49
CA GLY A 173 0.53 -0.27 -8.33
C GLY A 173 0.22 -1.19 -7.14
N ILE A 174 -1.06 -1.31 -6.81
CA ILE A 174 -1.55 -2.22 -5.78
C ILE A 174 -1.63 -3.63 -6.38
N PRO A 175 -1.06 -4.66 -5.74
CA PRO A 175 -1.12 -6.04 -6.23
C PRO A 175 -2.56 -6.55 -6.36
N ILE A 176 -2.90 -7.00 -7.55
CA ILE A 176 -4.18 -7.63 -7.90
C ILE A 176 -3.95 -8.95 -8.62
N THR A 177 -4.96 -9.80 -8.65
CA THR A 177 -4.85 -11.09 -9.34
C THR A 177 -4.74 -10.89 -10.87
N LYS A 178 -3.89 -11.68 -11.53
CA LYS A 178 -3.57 -11.54 -12.95
C LYS A 178 -4.73 -11.86 -13.92
N GLN A 179 -5.87 -12.29 -13.42
CA GLN A 179 -7.03 -12.67 -14.24
C GLN A 179 -7.80 -11.47 -14.85
N LEU A 180 -7.39 -10.25 -14.52
CA LEU A 180 -7.99 -9.03 -15.04
C LEU A 180 -7.23 -8.57 -16.28
N ALA A 181 -7.65 -9.07 -17.45
CA ALA A 181 -7.22 -8.54 -18.72
C ALA A 181 -7.98 -7.21 -19.00
N PRO A 182 -7.35 -6.23 -19.69
CA PRO A 182 -8.08 -5.05 -20.15
C PRO A 182 -9.28 -5.47 -20.97
N LEU A 183 -10.41 -4.83 -20.72
CA LEU A 183 -11.64 -5.09 -21.46
C LEU A 183 -11.43 -4.92 -22.96
N PRO A 184 -12.02 -5.80 -23.80
CA PRO A 184 -12.18 -5.54 -25.21
C PRO A 184 -12.96 -4.22 -25.39
N ILE A 185 -12.79 -3.59 -26.54
CA ILE A 185 -13.58 -2.40 -26.90
C ILE A 185 -15.05 -2.78 -26.81
N ARG A 186 -15.82 -1.99 -26.04
CA ARG A 186 -17.24 -2.23 -25.83
C ARG A 186 -17.98 -2.43 -27.13
N ASP A 187 -18.80 -3.50 -27.22
CA ASP A 187 -19.81 -3.61 -28.24
C ASP A 187 -20.89 -2.54 -28.01
N VAL A 188 -20.96 -1.57 -28.90
CA VAL A 188 -21.91 -0.44 -28.82
C VAL A 188 -23.36 -0.88 -29.07
N ASN A 189 -23.59 -2.09 -29.54
CA ASN A 189 -24.91 -2.62 -29.90
C ASN A 189 -25.64 -3.29 -28.72
N ARG A 190 -25.02 -3.37 -27.53
CA ARG A 190 -25.67 -3.88 -26.32
C ARG A 190 -25.90 -2.78 -25.29
N PRO A 191 -26.94 -2.87 -24.45
CA PRO A 191 -27.11 -1.99 -23.32
C PRO A 191 -25.89 -2.02 -22.40
N PRO A 192 -25.47 -0.88 -21.79
CA PRO A 192 -24.41 -0.84 -20.80
C PRO A 192 -24.70 -1.78 -19.62
N MET A 193 -23.68 -2.46 -19.14
CA MET A 193 -23.76 -3.29 -17.95
C MET A 193 -23.15 -2.55 -16.73
N LEU A 194 -23.97 -2.31 -15.72
CA LEU A 194 -23.56 -1.77 -14.44
C LEU A 194 -23.18 -2.92 -13.50
N LEU A 195 -22.02 -2.81 -12.85
CA LEU A 195 -21.63 -3.67 -11.75
C LEU A 195 -21.73 -2.90 -10.43
N ILE A 196 -22.71 -3.23 -9.60
CA ILE A 196 -22.96 -2.54 -8.33
C ILE A 196 -22.44 -3.42 -7.19
N SER A 197 -21.43 -2.94 -6.47
CA SER A 197 -20.87 -3.63 -5.31
C SER A 197 -21.43 -3.02 -4.02
N ALA A 198 -22.18 -3.82 -3.27
CA ALA A 198 -22.68 -3.42 -1.97
C ALA A 198 -21.55 -3.32 -0.92
N GLY A 199 -20.44 -4.02 -1.14
CA GLY A 199 -19.27 -4.00 -0.27
C GLY A 199 -19.53 -4.55 1.13
N ALA A 200 -18.52 -4.52 2.00
CA ALA A 200 -18.62 -4.97 3.40
C ALA A 200 -19.53 -4.08 4.26
N THR A 201 -19.80 -2.84 3.84
CA THR A 201 -20.62 -1.86 4.59
C THR A 201 -21.85 -1.39 3.80
N GLY A 202 -22.43 -2.28 2.94
CA GLY A 202 -23.51 -1.96 2.02
C GLY A 202 -24.78 -1.45 2.68
N GLY A 203 -25.41 -2.28 3.51
CA GLY A 203 -26.61 -1.94 4.27
C GLY A 203 -27.70 -1.16 3.50
N ASP A 204 -28.36 -0.23 4.18
CA ASP A 204 -29.45 0.59 3.62
C ASP A 204 -29.00 1.52 2.48
N TYR A 205 -27.73 1.93 2.50
CA TYR A 205 -27.18 2.78 1.44
C TYR A 205 -27.17 2.05 0.10
N ALA A 206 -26.75 0.78 0.07
CA ALA A 206 -26.76 -0.04 -1.14
C ALA A 206 -28.17 -0.25 -1.69
N VAL A 207 -29.15 -0.46 -0.82
CA VAL A 207 -30.58 -0.54 -1.22
C VAL A 207 -31.03 0.79 -1.87
N SER A 208 -30.63 1.92 -1.28
CA SER A 208 -30.95 3.25 -1.83
C SER A 208 -30.31 3.47 -3.21
N VAL A 209 -29.05 3.07 -3.38
CA VAL A 209 -28.35 3.13 -4.66
C VAL A 209 -29.09 2.33 -5.73
N VAL A 210 -29.42 1.05 -5.45
CA VAL A 210 -30.14 0.20 -6.40
C VAL A 210 -31.52 0.78 -6.73
N ARG A 211 -32.27 1.25 -5.73
CA ARG A 211 -33.59 1.89 -5.94
C ARG A 211 -33.51 3.07 -6.92
N GLN A 212 -32.51 3.91 -6.78
CA GLN A 212 -32.34 5.07 -7.67
C GLN A 212 -31.98 4.67 -9.10
N THR A 213 -31.23 3.56 -9.29
CA THR A 213 -30.94 3.09 -10.65
C THR A 213 -32.21 2.59 -11.37
N MET A 214 -33.25 2.16 -10.65
CA MET A 214 -34.52 1.74 -11.27
C MET A 214 -35.26 2.89 -11.97
N HIS A 215 -34.97 4.14 -11.58
CA HIS A 215 -35.57 5.36 -12.16
C HIS A 215 -34.73 5.97 -13.31
N MET A 216 -33.64 5.32 -13.72
CA MET A 216 -32.81 5.77 -14.83
C MET A 216 -33.57 5.72 -16.16
N ARG A 217 -33.24 6.68 -17.04
CA ARG A 217 -33.82 6.81 -18.38
C ARG A 217 -33.05 6.01 -19.42
N SER A 218 -31.76 5.79 -19.21
CA SER A 218 -30.90 5.00 -20.11
C SER A 218 -31.28 3.52 -20.03
N GLU A 219 -31.20 2.83 -21.16
CA GLU A 219 -31.21 1.36 -21.15
C GLU A 219 -29.93 0.85 -20.57
N PHE A 220 -30.02 -0.15 -19.67
CA PHE A 220 -28.89 -0.81 -19.03
C PHE A 220 -29.29 -2.17 -18.48
N THR A 221 -28.30 -3.00 -18.19
CA THR A 221 -28.42 -4.16 -17.32
C THR A 221 -27.56 -3.96 -16.08
N ALA A 222 -27.89 -4.60 -14.96
CA ALA A 222 -27.11 -4.48 -13.74
C ALA A 222 -26.86 -5.83 -13.06
N THR A 223 -25.64 -6.02 -12.58
CA THR A 223 -25.33 -7.08 -11.62
C THR A 223 -25.01 -6.44 -10.27
N VAL A 224 -25.75 -6.87 -9.22
CA VAL A 224 -25.57 -6.38 -7.85
C VAL A 224 -24.93 -7.46 -7.02
N VAL A 225 -23.76 -7.17 -6.41
CA VAL A 225 -23.03 -8.12 -5.55
C VAL A 225 -23.16 -7.71 -4.10
N CYS A 226 -23.81 -8.56 -3.29
CA CYS A 226 -24.13 -8.30 -1.88
C CYS A 226 -23.11 -8.91 -0.90
N GLY A 227 -22.11 -9.67 -1.40
CA GLY A 227 -21.15 -10.38 -0.55
C GLY A 227 -21.84 -11.39 0.39
N ASN A 228 -21.34 -11.50 1.61
CA ASN A 228 -21.87 -12.45 2.61
C ASN A 228 -23.15 -11.98 3.32
N ASN A 229 -23.74 -10.84 2.93
CA ASN A 229 -24.93 -10.30 3.56
C ASN A 229 -26.20 -10.86 2.91
N ALA A 230 -26.70 -11.98 3.42
CA ALA A 230 -27.90 -12.65 2.91
C ALA A 230 -29.17 -11.79 3.04
N LEU A 231 -29.30 -11.02 4.13
CA LEU A 231 -30.44 -10.13 4.33
C LEU A 231 -30.46 -8.98 3.32
N LEU A 232 -29.31 -8.38 3.05
CA LEU A 232 -29.17 -7.36 2.02
C LEU A 232 -29.51 -7.93 0.64
N ARG A 233 -29.05 -9.14 0.33
CA ARG A 233 -29.38 -9.82 -0.90
C ARG A 233 -30.87 -9.99 -1.08
N GLN A 234 -31.56 -10.54 -0.08
CA GLN A 234 -33.02 -10.72 -0.12
C GLN A 234 -33.75 -9.39 -0.35
N ARG A 235 -33.41 -8.34 0.41
CA ARG A 235 -34.03 -7.01 0.27
C ARG A 235 -33.85 -6.42 -1.13
N ILE A 236 -32.70 -6.65 -1.76
CA ILE A 236 -32.45 -6.17 -3.12
C ILE A 236 -33.19 -7.02 -4.14
N GLU A 237 -33.23 -8.35 -3.98
CA GLU A 237 -34.03 -9.24 -4.85
C GLU A 237 -35.51 -8.85 -4.86
N GLU A 238 -36.10 -8.59 -3.68
CA GLU A 238 -37.47 -8.10 -3.55
C GLU A 238 -37.67 -6.73 -4.22
N LEU A 239 -36.73 -5.81 -4.02
CA LEU A 239 -36.79 -4.46 -4.60
C LEU A 239 -36.78 -4.49 -6.12
N VAL A 240 -35.93 -5.32 -6.76
CA VAL A 240 -35.75 -5.33 -8.21
C VAL A 240 -36.66 -6.30 -8.94
N ALA A 241 -37.45 -7.12 -8.22
CA ALA A 241 -38.37 -8.09 -8.83
C ALA A 241 -39.28 -7.50 -9.93
N PRO A 242 -39.84 -6.28 -9.77
CA PRO A 242 -40.67 -5.68 -10.83
C PRO A 242 -39.89 -5.33 -12.12
N ALA A 243 -38.57 -5.21 -12.06
CA ALA A 243 -37.73 -4.86 -13.21
C ALA A 243 -37.32 -6.08 -14.07
N GLY A 244 -37.74 -7.29 -13.69
CA GLY A 244 -37.50 -8.53 -14.43
C GLY A 244 -36.01 -8.81 -14.62
N ASN A 245 -35.64 -9.17 -15.85
CA ASN A 245 -34.24 -9.59 -16.18
C ASN A 245 -33.23 -8.45 -16.26
N ARG A 246 -33.62 -7.19 -15.95
CA ARG A 246 -32.69 -6.06 -15.94
C ARG A 246 -31.62 -6.20 -14.86
N TYR A 247 -31.93 -6.84 -13.73
CA TYR A 247 -31.04 -7.01 -12.60
C TYR A 247 -30.74 -8.48 -12.34
N ARG A 248 -29.45 -8.75 -12.09
CA ARG A 248 -28.96 -10.02 -11.53
C ARG A 248 -28.40 -9.74 -10.14
N VAL A 249 -28.95 -10.37 -9.10
CA VAL A 249 -28.49 -10.18 -7.72
C VAL A 249 -27.68 -11.39 -7.28
N LEU A 250 -26.48 -11.15 -6.76
CA LEU A 250 -25.56 -12.19 -6.30
C LEU A 250 -25.20 -11.96 -4.83
N GLY A 251 -25.03 -13.05 -4.08
CA GLY A 251 -24.37 -13.06 -2.79
C GLY A 251 -22.85 -12.95 -2.93
N PHE A 252 -22.10 -13.68 -2.08
CA PHE A 252 -20.67 -13.86 -2.25
C PHE A 252 -20.40 -14.61 -3.57
N THR A 253 -19.42 -14.13 -4.32
CA THR A 253 -19.08 -14.73 -5.62
C THR A 253 -17.56 -14.76 -5.81
N THR A 254 -17.10 -15.82 -6.46
CA THR A 254 -15.72 -15.96 -6.97
C THR A 254 -15.59 -15.47 -8.41
N GLU A 255 -16.70 -15.08 -9.06
CA GLU A 255 -16.75 -14.64 -10.45
C GLU A 255 -16.44 -13.13 -10.61
N MET A 256 -15.94 -12.44 -9.57
CA MET A 256 -15.65 -10.99 -9.67
C MET A 256 -14.76 -10.62 -10.86
N PRO A 257 -13.69 -11.36 -11.20
CA PRO A 257 -12.89 -11.04 -12.37
C PRO A 257 -13.69 -11.04 -13.68
N GLN A 258 -14.59 -12.01 -13.85
CA GLN A 258 -15.45 -12.12 -15.03
C GLN A 258 -16.52 -11.03 -15.07
N LEU A 259 -17.04 -10.65 -13.89
CA LEU A 259 -18.01 -9.55 -13.77
C LEU A 259 -17.37 -8.21 -14.10
N LEU A 260 -16.17 -7.94 -13.56
CA LEU A 260 -15.39 -6.76 -13.89
C LEU A 260 -15.06 -6.69 -15.39
N ALA A 261 -14.70 -7.85 -16.00
CA ALA A 261 -14.40 -7.94 -17.43
C ALA A 261 -15.63 -7.71 -18.34
N ARG A 262 -16.84 -7.85 -17.85
CA ARG A 262 -18.08 -7.67 -18.63
C ARG A 262 -18.75 -6.33 -18.41
N ALA A 263 -18.49 -5.69 -17.29
CA ALA A 263 -19.12 -4.43 -16.90
C ALA A 263 -18.60 -3.25 -17.74
N ASP A 264 -19.43 -2.26 -17.91
CA ASP A 264 -19.08 -0.99 -18.56
C ASP A 264 -18.85 0.14 -17.56
N LEU A 265 -19.46 0.04 -16.37
CA LEU A 265 -19.35 1.02 -15.30
C LEU A 265 -19.51 0.31 -13.95
N PHE A 266 -18.61 0.58 -13.03
CA PHE A 266 -18.66 0.08 -11.67
C PHE A 266 -19.28 1.12 -10.73
N VAL A 267 -20.14 0.69 -9.81
CA VAL A 267 -20.73 1.53 -8.77
C VAL A 267 -20.36 0.94 -7.41
N GLY A 268 -19.58 1.65 -6.62
CA GLY A 268 -19.14 1.16 -5.32
C GLY A 268 -18.20 2.10 -4.59
N LYS A 269 -17.64 1.61 -3.48
CA LYS A 269 -16.65 2.33 -2.69
C LYS A 269 -15.28 2.35 -3.38
N PRO A 270 -14.50 3.42 -3.23
CA PRO A 270 -13.14 3.49 -3.74
C PRO A 270 -12.11 2.81 -2.83
N GLY A 271 -12.37 1.56 -2.42
CA GLY A 271 -11.37 0.76 -1.72
C GLY A 271 -10.18 0.45 -2.61
N GLY A 272 -8.96 0.45 -2.06
CA GLY A 272 -7.72 0.34 -2.85
C GLY A 272 -7.71 -0.83 -3.83
N LEU A 273 -8.09 -2.03 -3.38
CA LEU A 273 -8.11 -3.24 -4.23
C LEU A 273 -9.18 -3.16 -5.32
N SER A 274 -10.44 -2.91 -4.94
CA SER A 274 -11.55 -2.83 -5.91
C SER A 274 -11.29 -1.77 -6.98
N SER A 275 -10.73 -0.63 -6.57
CA SER A 275 -10.35 0.43 -7.51
C SER A 275 -9.23 -0.02 -8.44
N SER A 276 -8.20 -0.69 -7.93
CA SER A 276 -7.09 -1.21 -8.75
C SER A 276 -7.54 -2.29 -9.72
N GLU A 277 -8.45 -3.16 -9.30
CA GLU A 277 -9.07 -4.17 -10.17
C GLU A 277 -9.90 -3.51 -11.28
N CYS A 278 -10.73 -2.50 -10.94
CA CYS A 278 -11.47 -1.73 -11.93
C CYS A 278 -10.53 -1.03 -12.93
N MET A 279 -9.48 -0.36 -12.45
CA MET A 279 -8.52 0.33 -13.32
C MET A 279 -7.78 -0.66 -14.23
N ALA A 280 -7.34 -1.80 -13.72
CA ALA A 280 -6.68 -2.84 -14.52
C ALA A 280 -7.60 -3.44 -15.58
N ALA A 281 -8.89 -3.57 -15.27
CA ALA A 281 -9.92 -3.97 -16.24
C ALA A 281 -10.28 -2.85 -17.23
N GLY A 282 -9.82 -1.61 -17.03
CA GLY A 282 -10.25 -0.44 -17.82
C GLY A 282 -11.70 -0.04 -17.53
N LEU A 283 -12.19 -0.34 -16.33
CA LEU A 283 -13.56 -0.13 -15.89
C LEU A 283 -13.66 1.16 -15.06
N PRO A 284 -14.35 2.21 -15.56
CA PRO A 284 -14.54 3.44 -14.80
C PRO A 284 -15.53 3.27 -13.65
N MET A 285 -15.47 4.20 -12.68
CA MET A 285 -16.21 4.07 -11.43
C MET A 285 -17.15 5.24 -11.15
N VAL A 286 -18.30 4.93 -10.55
CA VAL A 286 -19.13 5.89 -9.79
C VAL A 286 -18.91 5.60 -8.31
N LEU A 287 -18.27 6.54 -7.64
CA LEU A 287 -17.83 6.41 -6.26
C LEU A 287 -18.96 6.76 -5.31
N VAL A 288 -19.24 5.89 -4.36
CA VAL A 288 -20.28 6.06 -3.36
C VAL A 288 -19.77 5.74 -1.97
N ASN A 289 -20.22 6.49 -0.99
CA ASN A 289 -20.04 6.22 0.45
C ASN A 289 -18.60 5.79 0.84
N PRO A 290 -17.56 6.59 0.51
CA PRO A 290 -16.19 6.27 0.87
C PRO A 290 -16.00 6.27 2.39
N ILE A 291 -15.13 5.40 2.91
CA ILE A 291 -14.65 5.49 4.27
C ILE A 291 -13.77 6.75 4.39
N PRO A 292 -14.02 7.63 5.39
CA PRO A 292 -13.22 8.83 5.59
C PRO A 292 -11.73 8.52 5.75
N GLY A 293 -10.88 9.41 5.26
CA GLY A 293 -9.43 9.23 5.21
C GLY A 293 -9.01 8.49 3.94
N GLN A 294 -8.60 7.23 4.04
CA GLN A 294 -7.98 6.47 2.94
C GLN A 294 -8.85 6.31 1.69
N GLU A 295 -10.14 5.91 1.83
CA GLU A 295 -10.99 5.73 0.64
C GLU A 295 -11.38 7.06 0.00
N THR A 296 -11.48 8.13 0.78
CA THR A 296 -11.67 9.48 0.23
C THR A 296 -10.52 9.87 -0.68
N ARG A 297 -9.28 9.70 -0.20
CA ARG A 297 -8.06 10.00 -0.98
C ARG A 297 -7.90 9.08 -2.19
N ASN A 298 -8.25 7.80 -2.08
CA ASN A 298 -8.33 6.91 -3.23
C ASN A 298 -9.30 7.43 -4.29
N GLY A 299 -10.48 7.90 -3.86
CA GLY A 299 -11.49 8.47 -4.74
C GLY A 299 -11.03 9.75 -5.42
N ASP A 300 -10.37 10.65 -4.70
CA ASP A 300 -9.83 11.89 -5.23
C ASP A 300 -8.80 11.63 -6.34
N TYR A 301 -7.89 10.69 -6.13
CA TYR A 301 -6.94 10.25 -7.16
C TYR A 301 -7.64 9.73 -8.42
N LEU A 302 -8.64 8.85 -8.28
CA LEU A 302 -9.36 8.29 -9.43
C LEU A 302 -10.13 9.36 -10.22
N MET A 303 -10.69 10.37 -9.52
CA MET A 303 -11.35 11.51 -10.16
C MET A 303 -10.35 12.42 -10.89
N GLU A 304 -9.21 12.69 -10.29
CA GLU A 304 -8.10 13.44 -10.90
C GLU A 304 -7.61 12.77 -12.19
N GLN A 305 -7.51 11.43 -12.19
CA GLN A 305 -7.17 10.68 -13.41
C GLN A 305 -8.28 10.68 -14.46
N GLY A 306 -9.49 11.17 -14.16
CA GLY A 306 -10.65 11.15 -15.03
C GLY A 306 -11.30 9.76 -15.20
N ALA A 307 -10.97 8.82 -14.33
CA ALA A 307 -11.47 7.44 -14.35
C ALA A 307 -12.72 7.25 -13.48
N ALA A 308 -13.08 8.23 -12.66
CA ALA A 308 -14.23 8.14 -11.78
C ALA A 308 -14.99 9.44 -11.65
N ILE A 309 -16.24 9.33 -11.19
CA ILE A 309 -17.07 10.44 -10.70
C ILE A 309 -17.56 10.10 -9.30
N ARG A 310 -17.76 11.10 -8.43
CA ARG A 310 -18.30 10.90 -7.08
C ARG A 310 -19.79 11.22 -7.02
N CYS A 311 -20.53 10.38 -6.32
CA CYS A 311 -21.92 10.62 -5.94
C CYS A 311 -22.03 10.69 -4.39
N ASN A 312 -22.15 11.91 -3.85
CA ASN A 312 -22.24 12.13 -2.41
C ASN A 312 -23.66 11.90 -1.86
N ASN A 313 -24.68 11.91 -2.74
CA ASN A 313 -26.08 11.72 -2.35
C ASN A 313 -26.69 10.59 -3.18
N ALA A 314 -27.09 9.50 -2.51
CA ALA A 314 -27.72 8.37 -3.17
C ALA A 314 -28.94 8.76 -4.03
N ALA A 315 -29.70 9.79 -3.63
CA ALA A 315 -30.87 10.26 -4.39
C ALA A 315 -30.55 10.73 -5.81
N THR A 316 -29.32 11.12 -6.09
CA THR A 316 -28.89 11.64 -7.40
C THR A 316 -28.11 10.65 -8.24
N ILE A 317 -27.90 9.42 -7.75
CA ILE A 317 -26.98 8.48 -8.41
C ILE A 317 -27.50 8.03 -9.78
N GLY A 318 -28.80 7.76 -9.90
CA GLY A 318 -29.39 7.39 -11.19
C GLY A 318 -29.20 8.48 -12.25
N TRP A 319 -29.44 9.73 -11.86
CA TRP A 319 -29.18 10.89 -12.75
C TRP A 319 -27.71 10.99 -13.13
N LYS A 320 -26.78 10.86 -12.20
CA LYS A 320 -25.33 10.91 -12.50
C LYS A 320 -24.87 9.81 -13.44
N ILE A 321 -25.40 8.60 -13.26
CA ILE A 321 -25.11 7.49 -14.19
C ILE A 321 -25.68 7.78 -15.56
N ASP A 322 -26.93 8.26 -15.65
CA ASP A 322 -27.56 8.68 -16.91
C ASP A 322 -26.71 9.71 -17.66
N GLU A 323 -26.18 10.72 -16.97
CA GLU A 323 -25.28 11.72 -17.56
C GLU A 323 -24.02 11.09 -18.17
N VAL A 324 -23.42 10.11 -17.48
CA VAL A 324 -22.25 9.39 -18.02
C VAL A 324 -22.60 8.56 -19.25
N LEU A 325 -23.76 7.91 -19.24
CA LEU A 325 -24.17 7.01 -20.33
C LEU A 325 -24.68 7.75 -21.56
N ARG A 326 -25.31 8.91 -21.37
CA ARG A 326 -25.97 9.68 -22.43
C ARG A 326 -25.07 10.71 -23.09
N GLU A 327 -24.07 11.23 -22.38
CA GLU A 327 -23.11 12.17 -22.95
C GLU A 327 -22.18 11.45 -23.94
N PRO A 328 -22.18 11.88 -25.24
CA PRO A 328 -21.40 11.21 -26.27
C PRO A 328 -19.90 11.16 -25.93
N GLY A 329 -19.35 9.96 -25.88
CA GLY A 329 -17.91 9.75 -25.65
C GLY A 329 -17.46 9.82 -24.19
N ARG A 330 -18.27 10.29 -23.24
CA ARG A 330 -17.87 10.40 -21.83
C ARG A 330 -17.47 9.07 -21.21
N LEU A 331 -18.32 8.06 -21.35
CA LEU A 331 -18.00 6.71 -20.85
C LEU A 331 -16.68 6.18 -21.48
N ARG A 332 -16.49 6.38 -22.78
CA ARG A 332 -15.25 5.95 -23.47
C ARG A 332 -14.02 6.71 -22.98
N SER A 333 -14.14 8.00 -22.72
CA SER A 333 -13.06 8.81 -22.16
C SER A 333 -12.68 8.32 -20.77
N MET A 334 -13.66 8.02 -19.91
CA MET A 334 -13.44 7.46 -18.58
C MET A 334 -12.81 6.05 -18.64
N GLN A 335 -13.23 5.20 -19.57
CA GLN A 335 -12.62 3.88 -19.80
C GLN A 335 -11.15 4.00 -20.25
N ALA A 336 -10.85 4.94 -21.13
CA ALA A 336 -9.48 5.21 -21.56
C ALA A 336 -8.61 5.71 -20.38
N ALA A 337 -9.16 6.55 -19.52
CA ALA A 337 -8.50 7.01 -18.30
C ALA A 337 -8.24 5.83 -17.32
N ALA A 338 -9.23 4.98 -17.10
CA ALA A 338 -9.08 3.80 -16.26
C ALA A 338 -7.95 2.87 -16.75
N ARG A 339 -7.88 2.62 -18.07
CA ARG A 339 -6.80 1.81 -18.67
C ARG A 339 -5.41 2.41 -18.47
N ARG A 340 -5.27 3.73 -18.59
CA ARG A 340 -3.98 4.43 -18.35
C ARG A 340 -3.55 4.33 -16.89
N THR A 341 -4.50 4.39 -15.97
CA THR A 341 -4.28 4.32 -14.53
C THR A 341 -3.99 2.89 -14.05
N GLY A 342 -4.54 1.90 -14.73
CA GLY A 342 -4.43 0.48 -14.35
C GLY A 342 -3.01 -0.06 -14.32
N ARG A 343 -2.72 -0.93 -13.35
CA ARG A 343 -1.43 -1.60 -13.15
C ARG A 343 -1.64 -3.13 -13.02
N PRO A 344 -1.99 -3.84 -14.10
CA PRO A 344 -2.35 -5.26 -14.02
C PRO A 344 -1.19 -6.18 -13.62
N ASN A 345 0.05 -5.73 -13.76
CA ASN A 345 1.25 -6.51 -13.44
C ASN A 345 1.83 -6.19 -12.05
N ALA A 346 1.15 -5.39 -11.24
CA ALA A 346 1.68 -4.89 -9.95
C ALA A 346 2.26 -6.00 -9.05
N ALA A 347 1.60 -7.15 -8.94
CA ALA A 347 2.08 -8.27 -8.13
C ALA A 347 3.41 -8.85 -8.66
N ALA A 348 3.55 -8.99 -9.97
CA ALA A 348 4.80 -9.46 -10.60
C ALA A 348 5.92 -8.42 -10.46
N ASP A 349 5.61 -7.13 -10.65
CA ASP A 349 6.56 -6.02 -10.55
C ASP A 349 7.10 -5.89 -9.12
N VAL A 350 6.26 -6.11 -8.09
CA VAL A 350 6.70 -6.19 -6.69
C VAL A 350 7.74 -7.30 -6.50
N LEU A 351 7.49 -8.50 -7.01
CA LEU A 351 8.43 -9.63 -6.90
C LEU A 351 9.74 -9.36 -7.64
N ILE A 352 9.66 -8.87 -8.87
CA ILE A 352 10.85 -8.51 -9.65
C ILE A 352 11.65 -7.45 -8.91
N GLY A 353 11.00 -6.37 -8.47
CA GLY A 353 11.64 -5.26 -7.78
C GLY A 353 12.25 -5.61 -6.43
N LEU A 354 11.70 -6.61 -5.71
CA LEU A 354 12.26 -7.10 -4.45
C LEU A 354 13.45 -8.03 -4.70
N LEU A 355 13.31 -9.02 -5.58
CA LEU A 355 14.33 -10.03 -5.81
C LEU A 355 15.59 -9.44 -6.47
N SER A 356 15.41 -8.54 -7.44
CA SER A 356 16.51 -7.81 -8.10
C SER A 356 16.98 -6.57 -7.33
N GLY A 357 16.26 -6.17 -6.28
CA GLY A 357 16.56 -4.99 -5.48
C GLY A 357 17.77 -5.14 -4.57
N PRO A 358 18.08 -4.09 -3.78
CA PRO A 358 19.22 -4.07 -2.88
C PRO A 358 19.31 -5.31 -1.99
N SER A 359 20.52 -5.84 -1.79
CA SER A 359 20.76 -7.02 -0.95
C SER A 359 20.74 -6.70 0.55
N ARG A 360 21.07 -5.45 0.92
CA ARG A 360 21.06 -4.98 2.31
C ARG A 360 19.87 -4.08 2.60
N PRO A 361 19.25 -4.13 3.80
CA PRO A 361 18.17 -3.23 4.15
C PRO A 361 18.67 -1.78 4.26
N LEU A 362 17.78 -0.81 3.98
CA LEU A 362 17.99 0.58 4.37
C LEU A 362 17.67 0.71 5.87
N VAL A 363 18.56 1.32 6.63
CA VAL A 363 18.31 1.74 8.02
C VAL A 363 18.10 3.24 8.06
N VAL A 364 16.99 3.67 8.62
CA VAL A 364 16.70 5.09 8.89
C VAL A 364 16.97 5.33 10.36
N THR A 365 18.03 6.08 10.67
CA THR A 365 18.41 6.36 12.07
C THR A 365 17.35 7.19 12.79
N ARG A 366 17.36 7.19 14.11
CA ARG A 366 16.41 7.95 14.91
C ARG A 366 16.48 9.46 14.67
N ALA A 367 17.66 9.99 14.39
CA ALA A 367 17.84 11.39 14.03
C ALA A 367 17.26 11.67 12.64
N ALA A 368 17.58 10.83 11.64
CA ALA A 368 17.00 10.95 10.31
C ALA A 368 15.46 10.81 10.31
N GLN A 369 14.89 9.92 11.13
CA GLN A 369 13.43 9.80 11.31
C GLN A 369 12.81 11.12 11.81
N ARG A 370 13.46 11.81 12.74
CA ARG A 370 12.98 13.13 13.24
C ARG A 370 13.00 14.19 12.14
N THR A 371 14.03 14.19 11.30
CA THR A 371 14.15 15.12 10.18
C THR A 371 13.07 14.85 9.13
N ILE A 372 12.82 13.59 8.78
CA ILE A 372 11.75 13.20 7.86
C ILE A 372 10.39 13.60 8.42
N LEU A 373 10.14 13.35 9.71
CA LEU A 373 8.90 13.77 10.38
C LEU A 373 8.70 15.30 10.30
N ALA A 374 9.72 16.07 10.65
CA ALA A 374 9.64 17.53 10.59
C ALA A 374 9.38 18.02 9.15
N ALA A 375 10.03 17.43 8.15
CA ALA A 375 9.78 17.74 6.74
C ALA A 375 8.35 17.39 6.30
N SER A 376 7.80 16.26 6.77
CA SER A 376 6.44 15.85 6.44
C SER A 376 5.37 16.72 7.10
N GLU A 377 5.64 17.25 8.30
CA GLU A 377 4.74 18.19 8.99
C GLU A 377 4.71 19.57 8.32
N GLN A 378 5.72 19.90 7.54
CA GLN A 378 5.82 21.16 6.78
C GLN A 378 5.26 21.04 5.34
N ARG A 379 4.35 20.13 5.09
CA ARG A 379 3.81 19.77 3.75
C ARG A 379 3.37 20.94 2.87
N PHE A 380 3.10 22.12 3.43
CA PHE A 380 2.65 23.29 2.69
C PHE A 380 3.74 24.34 2.46
N VAL A 381 4.96 24.10 2.94
CA VAL A 381 6.12 24.93 2.63
C VAL A 381 6.85 24.28 1.45
N ALA A 382 7.16 25.06 0.42
CA ALA A 382 7.88 24.59 -0.77
C ALA A 382 9.14 23.82 -0.35
N THR A 383 9.02 22.51 -0.32
CA THR A 383 10.12 21.60 -0.04
C THR A 383 10.92 21.41 -1.32
N ASP A 384 12.21 21.57 -1.24
CA ASP A 384 13.11 21.21 -2.32
C ASP A 384 12.91 19.74 -2.68
N LEU A 385 12.66 19.44 -3.95
CA LEU A 385 12.47 18.08 -4.47
C LEU A 385 13.67 17.16 -4.23
N THR A 386 14.80 17.72 -3.77
CA THR A 386 16.01 16.95 -3.41
C THR A 386 15.96 16.34 -2.01
N GLY A 387 14.88 16.59 -1.25
CA GLY A 387 14.71 16.13 0.14
C GLY A 387 15.44 16.99 1.17
N PRO A 388 15.34 16.63 2.47
CA PRO A 388 15.97 17.41 3.54
C PRO A 388 17.49 17.45 3.36
N SER A 389 18.05 18.64 3.19
CA SER A 389 19.48 18.87 2.97
C SER A 389 20.40 18.35 4.09
N SER A 390 19.82 18.13 5.28
CA SER A 390 20.53 17.61 6.45
C SER A 390 20.68 16.09 6.47
N LEU A 391 20.01 15.36 5.56
CA LEU A 391 20.13 13.92 5.49
C LEU A 391 21.34 13.49 4.65
N VAL A 392 22.09 12.53 5.18
CA VAL A 392 23.26 11.93 4.56
C VAL A 392 23.00 10.46 4.27
N ARG A 393 23.45 9.98 3.12
CA ARG A 393 23.31 8.60 2.68
C ARG A 393 24.60 7.83 2.86
N LEU A 394 24.53 6.70 3.56
CA LEU A 394 25.60 5.71 3.49
C LEU A 394 25.31 4.74 2.35
N VAL A 395 26.29 4.58 1.48
CA VAL A 395 26.18 3.73 0.27
C VAL A 395 27.13 2.56 0.40
N ASP A 396 26.65 1.36 0.18
CA ASP A 396 27.46 0.16 0.04
C ASP A 396 28.30 0.26 -1.26
N ARG A 397 29.61 0.20 -1.12
CA ARG A 397 30.55 0.37 -2.23
C ARG A 397 30.45 -0.75 -3.26
N SER A 398 30.22 -1.97 -2.80
CA SER A 398 30.17 -3.15 -3.68
C SER A 398 28.87 -3.21 -4.49
N ALA A 399 27.75 -2.82 -3.87
CA ALA A 399 26.42 -2.92 -4.46
C ALA A 399 25.89 -1.61 -5.04
N GLY A 400 26.56 -0.46 -4.78
CA GLY A 400 26.10 0.87 -5.19
C GLY A 400 24.75 1.28 -4.60
N SER A 401 24.28 0.59 -3.55
CA SER A 401 22.97 0.82 -2.94
C SER A 401 23.07 1.57 -1.62
N THR A 402 22.11 2.46 -1.32
CA THR A 402 22.04 3.15 -0.05
C THR A 402 21.67 2.17 1.06
N VAL A 403 22.46 2.11 2.13
CA VAL A 403 22.27 1.20 3.27
C VAL A 403 21.81 1.90 4.55
N ALA A 404 22.06 3.22 4.68
CA ALA A 404 21.54 3.98 5.82
C ALA A 404 21.25 5.44 5.45
N LEU A 405 20.29 6.04 6.17
CA LEU A 405 20.04 7.48 6.22
C LEU A 405 20.43 7.98 7.61
N LEU A 406 21.28 8.99 7.64
CA LEU A 406 21.81 9.64 8.82
C LEU A 406 21.46 11.13 8.81
N GLN A 407 21.42 11.74 9.99
CA GLN A 407 21.49 13.19 10.12
C GLN A 407 22.95 13.65 9.92
N ALA A 408 23.14 14.85 9.35
CA ALA A 408 24.49 15.39 9.14
C ALA A 408 25.32 15.48 10.44
N GLU A 409 24.68 15.81 11.55
CA GLU A 409 25.30 15.85 12.88
C GLU A 409 25.79 14.48 13.36
N GLU A 410 25.06 13.39 13.05
CA GLU A 410 25.51 12.03 13.34
C GLU A 410 26.79 11.69 12.58
N LEU A 411 26.92 12.18 11.35
CA LEU A 411 28.11 12.00 10.54
C LEU A 411 29.32 12.75 11.10
N GLU A 412 29.13 14.00 11.57
CA GLU A 412 30.23 14.74 12.23
C GLU A 412 30.73 14.04 13.49
N GLY A 413 29.81 13.55 14.33
CA GLY A 413 30.21 12.74 15.50
C GLY A 413 30.90 11.42 15.14
N LEU A 414 30.61 10.86 13.96
CA LEU A 414 31.35 9.72 13.44
C LEU A 414 32.77 10.10 13.01
N LYS A 415 32.98 11.28 12.38
CA LYS A 415 34.31 11.77 11.96
C LYS A 415 35.30 11.92 13.11
N GLU A 416 34.84 12.37 14.27
CA GLU A 416 35.69 12.55 15.44
C GLU A 416 36.30 11.23 15.94
N ARG A 417 35.72 10.09 15.59
CA ARG A 417 36.08 8.77 16.11
C ARG A 417 36.63 7.82 15.07
N TYR A 418 36.47 8.11 13.80
CA TYR A 418 36.83 7.24 12.71
C TYR A 418 37.61 8.00 11.63
N SER A 419 38.64 7.38 11.09
CA SER A 419 39.36 7.98 9.97
C SER A 419 38.52 7.90 8.71
N THR A 420 38.37 9.02 8.00
CA THR A 420 37.82 9.05 6.65
C THR A 420 38.96 8.90 5.64
N THR A 421 38.80 7.97 4.72
CA THR A 421 39.67 7.81 3.58
C THR A 421 38.96 8.28 2.30
N ASN A 422 39.65 8.42 1.19
CA ASN A 422 38.98 8.64 -0.10
C ASN A 422 38.01 7.51 -0.49
N GLU A 423 38.00 6.43 0.27
CA GLU A 423 37.23 5.23 0.04
C GLU A 423 36.03 5.08 0.98
N GLY A 424 35.85 5.97 1.98
CA GLY A 424 34.72 5.95 2.92
C GLY A 424 35.11 6.13 4.38
N ILE A 425 34.22 5.79 5.28
CA ILE A 425 34.45 5.82 6.73
C ILE A 425 35.04 4.47 7.15
N VAL A 426 36.24 4.50 7.71
CA VAL A 426 36.87 3.33 8.31
C VAL A 426 36.56 3.33 9.79
N ILE A 427 35.77 2.37 10.24
CA ILE A 427 35.45 2.19 11.64
C ILE A 427 36.61 1.46 12.31
N GLN A 428 37.31 2.12 13.24
CA GLN A 428 38.37 1.47 13.99
C GLN A 428 37.82 0.34 14.85
N ARG A 429 38.51 -0.80 14.89
CA ARG A 429 38.12 -1.96 15.70
C ARG A 429 37.96 -1.57 17.16
N GLY A 430 36.79 -1.81 17.75
CA GLY A 430 36.53 -1.74 19.17
C GLY A 430 35.62 -0.64 19.68
N GLN A 431 35.30 0.39 18.90
CA GLN A 431 34.44 1.47 19.33
C GLN A 431 33.12 1.49 18.55
N ALA A 432 32.03 1.32 19.27
CA ALA A 432 30.71 1.47 18.68
C ALA A 432 30.36 2.94 18.50
N PRO A 433 29.66 3.35 17.41
CA PRO A 433 29.08 4.67 17.30
C PRO A 433 28.16 4.96 18.47
N LEU A 434 28.46 5.99 19.25
CA LEU A 434 27.63 6.35 20.43
C LEU A 434 26.25 6.88 20.03
N LEU A 435 26.05 7.25 18.80
CA LEU A 435 24.85 7.91 18.29
C LEU A 435 23.71 6.96 17.97
N LEU A 436 23.97 5.67 17.84
CA LEU A 436 22.96 4.67 17.49
C LEU A 436 22.54 3.86 18.71
N ARG A 437 21.27 3.45 18.77
CA ARG A 437 20.80 2.50 19.77
C ARG A 437 21.56 1.19 19.65
N TRP A 438 21.59 0.40 20.74
CA TRP A 438 22.31 -0.87 20.76
C TRP A 438 21.81 -1.83 19.66
N GLU A 439 20.50 -1.87 19.40
CA GLU A 439 19.86 -2.70 18.39
C GLU A 439 20.18 -2.25 16.96
N GLU A 440 20.20 -0.95 16.74
CA GLU A 440 20.58 -0.34 15.45
C GLU A 440 22.08 -0.52 15.16
N ARG A 441 22.93 -0.48 16.18
CA ARG A 441 24.38 -0.69 16.08
C ARG A 441 24.73 -2.04 15.48
N ARG A 442 23.98 -3.08 15.83
CA ARG A 442 24.28 -4.45 15.42
C ARG A 442 24.08 -4.60 13.92
N LEU A 443 23.00 -4.04 13.39
CA LEU A 443 22.69 -4.08 11.96
C LEU A 443 23.55 -3.11 11.16
N VAL A 444 23.77 -1.90 11.64
CA VAL A 444 24.64 -0.91 10.99
C VAL A 444 26.09 -1.39 10.97
N ARG A 445 26.58 -2.09 11.98
CA ARG A 445 27.90 -2.73 11.94
C ARG A 445 28.00 -3.81 10.85
N ALA A 446 26.94 -4.60 10.66
CA ALA A 446 26.89 -5.59 9.59
C ALA A 446 26.84 -4.92 8.21
N MET A 447 26.17 -3.75 8.14
CA MET A 447 26.02 -2.99 6.90
C MET A 447 27.24 -2.15 6.51
N LEU A 448 27.96 -1.61 7.51
CA LEU A 448 29.18 -0.83 7.29
C LEU A 448 30.39 -1.70 6.89
N ARG A 449 30.20 -3.00 6.89
CA ARG A 449 31.13 -3.98 6.32
C ARG A 449 30.42 -4.69 5.20
N ASP A 450 31.05 -4.78 4.04
CA ASP A 450 30.68 -5.82 3.09
C ASP A 450 31.09 -7.20 3.65
N ASP A 451 30.70 -8.23 2.95
CA ASP A 451 31.02 -9.61 3.36
C ASP A 451 32.55 -9.87 3.38
N ASP A 452 33.33 -9.02 2.70
CA ASP A 452 34.80 -9.03 2.66
C ASP A 452 35.44 -8.06 3.69
N GLY A 453 34.63 -7.35 4.48
CA GLY A 453 35.10 -6.41 5.50
C GLY A 453 35.51 -5.03 4.95
N LEU A 454 35.16 -4.72 3.70
CA LEU A 454 35.46 -3.43 3.09
C LEU A 454 34.54 -2.31 3.61
N PRO A 455 35.05 -1.05 3.68
CA PRO A 455 34.26 0.07 4.18
C PRO A 455 33.14 0.48 3.21
N VAL A 456 32.01 0.90 3.75
CA VAL A 456 30.93 1.53 3.00
C VAL A 456 31.22 3.01 2.75
N ARG A 457 30.63 3.56 1.72
CA ARG A 457 30.82 4.94 1.27
C ARG A 457 29.71 5.87 1.76
N VAL A 458 30.06 7.12 2.07
CA VAL A 458 29.13 8.18 2.46
C VAL A 458 28.81 9.05 1.27
N VAL A 459 27.52 9.26 0.99
CA VAL A 459 27.01 10.17 -0.05
C VAL A 459 26.08 11.18 0.62
N GLY A 460 26.38 12.45 0.51
CA GLY A 460 25.54 13.51 1.07
C GLY A 460 25.47 14.73 0.14
N PRO A 461 24.39 15.53 0.24
CA PRO A 461 24.17 16.68 -0.65
C PRO A 461 25.17 17.82 -0.48
N SER A 462 25.84 17.91 0.67
CA SER A 462 26.83 18.94 0.97
C SER A 462 28.15 18.36 1.46
N ALA A 463 28.48 17.16 1.03
CA ALA A 463 29.61 16.47 1.59
C ALA A 463 30.91 17.25 1.40
N PRO A 464 31.59 17.60 2.47
CA PRO A 464 33.00 17.99 2.41
C PRO A 464 33.90 16.78 2.03
N PHE A 465 33.29 15.61 1.86
CA PHE A 465 33.90 14.41 1.33
C PHE A 465 33.78 14.47 -0.17
N SER A 466 34.88 14.45 -0.88
CA SER A 466 34.91 14.35 -2.33
C SER A 466 34.18 13.05 -2.72
N LEU A 467 32.94 13.19 -3.05
CA LEU A 467 32.18 12.12 -3.64
C LEU A 467 32.52 12.14 -5.11
N SER A 468 33.41 11.30 -5.51
CA SER A 468 33.46 11.00 -6.93
C SER A 468 32.06 10.48 -7.29
N PRO A 469 31.44 10.94 -8.37
CA PRO A 469 30.22 10.36 -8.88
C PRO A 469 30.44 8.85 -9.05
N TRP A 470 29.50 8.09 -8.62
CA TRP A 470 29.51 6.64 -8.74
C TRP A 470 28.75 6.24 -9.95
#